data_8693e964f264bd64e2513ff52934c98b
#
_entry.id   8693e964f264bd64e2513ff52934c98b
#
_cell.length_a   1.000
_cell.length_b   1.000
_cell.length_c   1.000
_cell.angle_alpha   90.00
_cell.angle_beta   90.00
_cell.angle_gamma   90.00
#
_symmetry.space_group_name_H-M   'P 1'
#
loop_
_entity.id
_entity.type
_entity.pdbx_description
1 polymer ?
#
loop_
_entity_poly.entity_id
_entity_poly.type
_entity_poly.pdbx_seq_one_letter_code
_entity_poly.pdbx_strand_id
1 'polypeptide(L)'
;ISENSGGTSGGRSLGGVKNGNYAAYYNIDFGETGASKLTFKYSRSTEKEDANGTLEFRLGSTTGPLIAKASIENTGTWQNWKEVTIDTARITGVQNVYIVFKSDTSHVCNFDYFKFTKATKDDQGYFFLKSDASNQYAKCKNGSSDTTIVATSDNRDEWEQFKIIKNDDGTVSFKSLVSGKYICMVSEGAYLTASTSAIYNGEKFVIERYAEDTSKNKQFAIRSIANGKYLCVDPSGDKAVLSTSTTIGGLWETFHMETVNGEWIVPDGTVLADSAYRDAFSKIEAESTDDFNGTINYDTYLGNTNDGEWARYDSVRFTKTAKSIIMNYSVRGKVATGKVSLYLDSLDTTPVGELYLTETAEDSW
;
A
#
# COMPACT_ATOMS: atom_id res chain seq x y z
N ILE A 1 -22.04 27.10 18.89
CA ILE A 1 -23.30 27.86 18.92
C ILE A 1 -24.17 27.32 17.78
N SER A 2 -25.34 26.77 18.12
CA SER A 2 -26.28 26.30 17.10
C SER A 2 -27.24 27.44 16.72
N GLU A 3 -27.35 27.75 15.44
CA GLU A 3 -28.28 28.72 14.90
C GLU A 3 -29.38 28.05 14.09
N ASN A 4 -30.61 28.61 14.12
CA ASN A 4 -31.66 28.19 13.23
C ASN A 4 -31.33 28.70 11.80
N SER A 5 -30.88 27.80 10.95
CA SER A 5 -30.72 28.12 9.51
C SER A 5 -31.85 27.48 8.73
N GLY A 6 -32.33 28.12 7.71
CA GLY A 6 -33.31 27.58 6.76
C GLY A 6 -32.81 26.37 5.95
N GLY A 7 -31.93 25.56 6.52
CA GLY A 7 -31.43 24.34 5.91
C GLY A 7 -32.49 23.27 5.76
N THR A 8 -32.39 22.44 4.75
CA THR A 8 -33.37 21.44 4.31
C THR A 8 -33.61 20.26 5.26
N SER A 9 -32.92 20.22 6.41
CA SER A 9 -32.96 19.07 7.35
C SER A 9 -33.44 19.40 8.78
N GLY A 10 -34.31 20.38 8.95
CA GLY A 10 -34.93 20.65 10.25
C GLY A 10 -34.22 21.71 11.11
N GLY A 11 -33.32 22.48 10.55
CA GLY A 11 -33.16 23.83 10.97
C GLY A 11 -32.07 24.18 11.97
N ARG A 12 -31.03 23.36 12.18
CA ARG A 12 -29.89 23.76 13.02
C ARG A 12 -28.57 23.60 12.30
N SER A 13 -27.73 24.60 12.36
CA SER A 13 -26.35 24.60 11.86
C SER A 13 -25.40 25.12 12.95
N LEU A 14 -24.12 24.85 12.79
CA LEU A 14 -23.08 25.56 13.53
C LEU A 14 -22.88 26.91 12.87
N GLY A 15 -23.29 28.00 13.51
CA GLY A 15 -23.16 29.36 13.01
C GLY A 15 -22.14 30.15 13.81
N GLY A 16 -21.68 31.26 13.24
CA GLY A 16 -20.70 32.15 13.89
C GLY A 16 -19.36 31.46 14.16
N VAL A 17 -18.98 30.48 13.37
CA VAL A 17 -17.75 29.71 13.57
C VAL A 17 -16.54 30.55 13.19
N LYS A 18 -15.56 30.63 14.08
CA LYS A 18 -14.35 31.46 13.97
C LYS A 18 -13.09 30.63 13.77
N ASN A 19 -12.03 31.31 13.34
CA ASN A 19 -10.70 30.72 13.29
C ASN A 19 -10.30 30.06 14.61
N GLY A 20 -9.80 28.82 14.55
CA GLY A 20 -9.41 28.02 15.71
C GLY A 20 -10.56 27.32 16.44
N ASN A 21 -11.83 27.59 16.08
CA ASN A 21 -12.93 26.78 16.62
C ASN A 21 -12.86 25.36 16.08
N TYR A 22 -13.46 24.43 16.82
CA TYR A 22 -13.62 23.05 16.37
C TYR A 22 -14.96 22.46 16.84
N ALA A 23 -15.37 21.41 16.13
CA ALA A 23 -16.45 20.52 16.55
C ALA A 23 -15.92 19.09 16.65
N ALA A 24 -16.30 18.37 17.70
CA ALA A 24 -15.88 16.98 17.90
C ALA A 24 -17.08 16.03 17.86
N TYR A 25 -16.92 14.93 17.17
CA TYR A 25 -17.89 13.86 17.02
C TYR A 25 -17.25 12.55 17.43
N TYR A 26 -17.82 11.91 18.43
CA TYR A 26 -17.23 10.73 19.04
C TYR A 26 -17.90 9.45 18.58
N ASN A 27 -17.12 8.36 18.57
CA ASN A 27 -17.61 7.00 18.29
C ASN A 27 -18.31 6.86 16.93
N ILE A 28 -17.77 7.50 15.90
CA ILE A 28 -18.23 7.28 14.52
C ILE A 28 -17.72 5.93 14.05
N ASP A 29 -18.62 5.02 13.68
CA ASP A 29 -18.27 3.71 13.16
C ASP A 29 -18.17 3.74 11.63
N PHE A 30 -16.93 3.57 11.14
CA PHE A 30 -16.63 3.46 9.71
C PHE A 30 -16.67 2.01 9.20
N GLY A 31 -16.78 1.02 10.10
CA GLY A 31 -16.72 -0.40 9.78
C GLY A 31 -15.37 -0.84 9.23
N GLU A 32 -15.24 -2.11 8.87
CA GLU A 32 -14.01 -2.69 8.30
C GLU A 32 -13.70 -2.16 6.89
N THR A 33 -14.74 -1.96 6.08
CA THR A 33 -14.57 -1.42 4.72
C THR A 33 -14.08 0.02 4.75
N GLY A 34 -14.44 0.80 5.77
CA GLY A 34 -14.03 2.18 5.94
C GLY A 34 -14.66 3.16 4.96
N ALA A 35 -14.14 4.38 4.94
CA ALA A 35 -14.60 5.48 4.09
C ALA A 35 -13.48 5.98 3.16
N SER A 36 -13.89 6.54 2.01
CA SER A 36 -12.99 7.12 0.99
C SER A 36 -13.40 8.53 0.56
N LYS A 37 -14.63 8.95 0.87
CA LYS A 37 -15.14 10.29 0.54
C LYS A 37 -15.87 10.91 1.71
N LEU A 38 -15.86 12.23 1.72
CA LEU A 38 -16.58 13.07 2.67
C LEU A 38 -17.42 14.07 1.89
N THR A 39 -18.71 14.11 2.19
CA THR A 39 -19.62 15.16 1.74
C THR A 39 -19.96 16.05 2.92
N PHE A 40 -19.92 17.35 2.75
CA PHE A 40 -20.33 18.32 3.78
C PHE A 40 -21.04 19.52 3.16
N LYS A 41 -21.81 20.23 3.98
CA LYS A 41 -22.61 21.35 3.56
C LYS A 41 -22.31 22.57 4.40
N TYR A 42 -22.05 23.69 3.74
CA TYR A 42 -21.70 24.95 4.39
C TYR A 42 -22.29 26.16 3.64
N SER A 43 -22.30 27.32 4.32
CA SER A 43 -22.53 28.60 3.68
C SER A 43 -21.52 29.64 4.17
N ARG A 44 -21.18 30.59 3.31
CA ARG A 44 -20.27 31.70 3.59
C ARG A 44 -20.66 32.95 2.82
N SER A 45 -20.68 34.08 3.51
CA SER A 45 -20.91 35.41 2.90
C SER A 45 -19.62 36.23 2.90
N THR A 46 -19.45 37.06 1.88
CA THR A 46 -18.36 38.05 1.79
C THR A 46 -18.62 39.32 2.55
N GLU A 47 -19.80 39.48 3.18
CA GLU A 47 -20.12 40.71 3.93
C GLU A 47 -19.13 41.08 5.04
N LYS A 48 -18.25 40.12 5.38
CA LYS A 48 -17.19 40.29 6.40
C LYS A 48 -15.89 39.66 5.89
N GLU A 49 -15.17 40.41 5.04
CA GLU A 49 -13.77 40.14 4.65
C GLU A 49 -13.50 38.98 3.68
N ASP A 50 -12.68 39.25 2.67
CA ASP A 50 -12.20 38.35 1.61
C ASP A 50 -11.13 37.34 2.10
N ALA A 51 -11.40 36.60 3.14
CA ALA A 51 -10.43 35.66 3.64
C ALA A 51 -10.72 34.22 3.22
N ASN A 52 -9.66 33.49 2.95
CA ASN A 52 -9.71 32.06 2.65
C ASN A 52 -10.05 31.27 3.90
N GLY A 53 -11.21 30.64 3.95
CA GLY A 53 -11.58 29.69 4.99
C GLY A 53 -11.15 28.28 4.61
N THR A 54 -10.80 27.48 5.61
CA THR A 54 -10.46 26.08 5.45
C THR A 54 -11.13 25.24 6.52
N LEU A 55 -11.66 24.09 6.14
CA LEU A 55 -12.07 23.03 7.05
C LEU A 55 -11.03 21.93 7.02
N GLU A 56 -10.53 21.54 8.19
CA GLU A 56 -9.73 20.34 8.37
C GLU A 56 -10.51 19.31 9.17
N PHE A 57 -10.68 18.12 8.59
CA PHE A 57 -11.24 16.97 9.27
C PHE A 57 -10.07 16.13 9.80
N ARG A 58 -10.01 15.93 11.10
CA ARG A 58 -8.89 15.28 11.78
C ARG A 58 -9.34 14.14 12.67
N LEU A 59 -8.44 13.21 12.95
CA LEU A 59 -8.70 12.02 13.73
C LEU A 59 -8.17 12.17 15.17
N GLY A 60 -8.99 11.81 16.16
CA GLY A 60 -8.61 11.71 17.55
C GLY A 60 -8.43 13.04 18.30
N SER A 61 -7.98 14.10 17.63
CA SER A 61 -7.78 15.44 18.21
C SER A 61 -7.76 16.53 17.15
N THR A 62 -7.71 17.79 17.55
CA THR A 62 -7.58 18.95 16.65
C THR A 62 -6.22 19.03 15.92
N THR A 63 -5.22 18.29 16.40
CA THR A 63 -3.87 18.19 15.81
C THR A 63 -3.53 16.77 15.37
N GLY A 64 -4.50 15.85 15.42
CA GLY A 64 -4.34 14.47 14.98
C GLY A 64 -4.20 14.36 13.46
N PRO A 65 -4.02 13.14 12.95
CA PRO A 65 -3.86 12.88 11.51
C PRO A 65 -4.98 13.50 10.67
N LEU A 66 -4.61 14.07 9.52
CA LEU A 66 -5.55 14.75 8.63
C LEU A 66 -6.35 13.73 7.81
N ILE A 67 -7.67 13.73 7.96
CA ILE A 67 -8.60 12.91 7.17
C ILE A 67 -8.86 13.57 5.81
N ALA A 68 -9.20 14.86 5.84
CA ALA A 68 -9.53 15.64 4.66
C ALA A 68 -9.36 17.14 4.95
N LYS A 69 -9.10 17.91 3.88
CA LYS A 69 -9.00 19.38 3.92
C LYS A 69 -9.76 19.97 2.77
N ALA A 70 -10.51 21.00 3.03
CA ALA A 70 -11.27 21.72 2.01
C ALA A 70 -11.17 23.23 2.18
N SER A 71 -10.93 23.93 1.08
CA SER A 71 -11.08 25.38 1.02
C SER A 71 -12.56 25.74 1.00
N ILE A 72 -12.93 26.76 1.76
CA ILE A 72 -14.29 27.28 1.87
C ILE A 72 -14.42 28.51 0.99
N GLU A 73 -15.14 28.34 -0.10
CA GLU A 73 -15.43 29.43 -1.04
C GLU A 73 -16.63 30.27 -0.56
N ASN A 74 -16.71 31.50 -1.06
CA ASN A 74 -17.88 32.32 -0.88
C ASN A 74 -19.11 31.72 -1.59
N THR A 75 -20.22 31.64 -0.89
CA THR A 75 -21.51 31.16 -1.43
C THR A 75 -22.50 32.31 -1.73
N GLY A 76 -22.08 33.57 -1.53
CA GLY A 76 -22.90 34.75 -1.73
C GLY A 76 -23.49 35.28 -0.44
N THR A 77 -24.31 34.51 0.23
CA THR A 77 -24.96 34.87 1.50
C THR A 77 -24.84 33.75 2.54
N TRP A 78 -25.08 34.08 3.81
CA TRP A 78 -25.10 33.10 4.91
C TRP A 78 -26.24 32.07 4.81
N GLN A 79 -27.22 32.27 3.93
CA GLN A 79 -28.34 31.39 3.67
C GLN A 79 -28.20 30.62 2.35
N ASN A 80 -27.18 30.93 1.57
CA ASN A 80 -26.91 30.21 0.32
C ASN A 80 -25.94 29.02 0.62
N TRP A 81 -26.50 27.84 0.68
CA TRP A 81 -25.78 26.65 1.09
C TRP A 81 -25.14 25.92 -0.09
N LYS A 82 -23.90 25.52 0.07
CA LYS A 82 -23.13 24.70 -0.90
C LYS A 82 -22.83 23.34 -0.29
N GLU A 83 -23.11 22.29 -1.05
CA GLU A 83 -22.68 20.92 -0.74
C GLU A 83 -21.41 20.60 -1.54
N VAL A 84 -20.41 20.01 -0.90
CA VAL A 84 -19.11 19.65 -1.49
C VAL A 84 -18.76 18.22 -1.10
N THR A 85 -18.29 17.45 -2.08
CA THR A 85 -17.75 16.10 -1.86
C THR A 85 -16.27 16.11 -2.22
N ILE A 86 -15.45 15.60 -1.32
CA ILE A 86 -14.00 15.47 -1.47
C ILE A 86 -13.55 14.06 -1.13
N ASP A 87 -12.41 13.65 -1.67
CA ASP A 87 -11.75 12.42 -1.27
C ASP A 87 -11.17 12.55 0.15
N THR A 88 -11.10 11.45 0.87
CA THR A 88 -10.52 11.40 2.22
C THR A 88 -9.36 10.41 2.29
N ALA A 89 -8.53 10.56 3.30
CA ALA A 89 -7.70 9.45 3.75
C ALA A 89 -8.60 8.28 4.16
N ARG A 90 -8.14 7.04 3.90
CA ARG A 90 -8.86 5.83 4.29
C ARG A 90 -8.98 5.75 5.80
N ILE A 91 -10.22 5.57 6.29
CA ILE A 91 -10.55 5.47 7.72
C ILE A 91 -11.32 4.18 7.93
N THR A 92 -11.03 3.45 9.01
CA THR A 92 -11.70 2.20 9.39
C THR A 92 -12.04 2.19 10.88
N GLY A 93 -12.92 1.29 11.29
CA GLY A 93 -13.29 1.07 12.68
C GLY A 93 -14.02 2.23 13.35
N VAL A 94 -14.03 2.25 14.67
CA VAL A 94 -14.71 3.29 15.47
C VAL A 94 -13.73 4.41 15.83
N GLN A 95 -14.05 5.63 15.41
CA GLN A 95 -13.13 6.77 15.50
C GLN A 95 -13.80 8.04 16.03
N ASN A 96 -12.99 8.95 16.57
CA ASN A 96 -13.40 10.30 16.94
C ASN A 96 -12.95 11.28 15.84
N VAL A 97 -13.87 12.06 15.30
CA VAL A 97 -13.61 13.03 14.24
C VAL A 97 -13.70 14.44 14.77
N TYR A 98 -12.69 15.22 14.47
CA TYR A 98 -12.62 16.65 14.80
C TYR A 98 -12.69 17.47 13.51
N ILE A 99 -13.57 18.46 13.47
CA ILE A 99 -13.64 19.45 12.39
C ILE A 99 -13.03 20.72 12.92
N VAL A 100 -11.88 21.13 12.37
CA VAL A 100 -11.15 22.34 12.75
C VAL A 100 -11.42 23.42 11.71
N PHE A 101 -11.87 24.57 12.18
CA PHE A 101 -12.21 25.71 11.34
C PHE A 101 -11.04 26.69 11.32
N LYS A 102 -10.49 26.98 10.14
CA LYS A 102 -9.34 27.86 9.94
C LYS A 102 -9.66 29.00 8.99
N SER A 103 -9.17 30.19 9.28
CA SER A 103 -9.30 31.36 8.41
C SER A 103 -8.22 32.38 8.78
N ASP A 104 -7.81 33.18 7.83
CA ASP A 104 -6.95 34.35 8.07
C ASP A 104 -7.72 35.49 8.75
N THR A 105 -9.04 35.40 8.79
CA THR A 105 -9.96 36.36 9.47
C THR A 105 -10.80 35.67 10.54
N SER A 106 -11.71 36.43 11.16
CA SER A 106 -12.46 35.95 12.31
C SER A 106 -13.52 34.89 12.01
N HIS A 107 -14.19 34.93 10.84
CA HIS A 107 -15.30 34.03 10.51
C HIS A 107 -14.93 33.06 9.41
N VAL A 108 -15.29 31.78 9.57
CA VAL A 108 -15.00 30.73 8.60
C VAL A 108 -16.22 30.43 7.73
N CYS A 109 -17.28 29.90 8.30
CA CYS A 109 -18.52 29.54 7.60
C CYS A 109 -19.64 29.27 8.61
N ASN A 110 -20.88 29.09 8.11
CA ASN A 110 -21.88 28.28 8.78
C ASN A 110 -21.73 26.84 8.29
N PHE A 111 -21.88 25.86 9.15
CA PHE A 111 -21.67 24.47 8.84
C PHE A 111 -22.94 23.68 9.21
N ASP A 112 -23.53 22.96 8.22
CA ASP A 112 -24.81 22.25 8.39
C ASP A 112 -24.59 20.79 8.81
N TYR A 113 -24.03 19.99 7.89
CA TYR A 113 -23.80 18.57 8.12
C TYR A 113 -22.59 18.04 7.39
N PHE A 114 -22.21 16.83 7.73
CA PHE A 114 -21.27 16.01 6.95
C PHE A 114 -21.72 14.55 6.94
N LYS A 115 -21.30 13.83 5.92
CA LYS A 115 -21.47 12.38 5.80
C LYS A 115 -20.25 11.78 5.10
N PHE A 116 -19.88 10.57 5.52
CA PHE A 116 -18.85 9.79 4.85
C PHE A 116 -19.49 8.80 3.87
N THR A 117 -18.79 8.54 2.78
CA THR A 117 -19.15 7.50 1.81
C THR A 117 -18.21 6.32 1.97
N LYS A 118 -18.77 5.10 2.04
CA LYS A 118 -18.00 3.87 2.14
C LYS A 118 -17.02 3.75 0.98
N ALA A 119 -15.82 3.29 1.28
CA ALA A 119 -14.85 2.95 0.28
C ALA A 119 -15.32 1.75 -0.57
N THR A 120 -14.91 1.73 -1.82
CA THR A 120 -15.18 0.64 -2.77
C THR A 120 -13.86 0.06 -3.24
N LYS A 121 -13.92 -1.07 -3.96
CA LYS A 121 -12.75 -1.68 -4.58
C LYS A 121 -12.01 -0.72 -5.53
N ASP A 122 -12.75 0.16 -6.21
CA ASP A 122 -12.21 1.09 -7.20
C ASP A 122 -11.89 2.48 -6.64
N ASP A 123 -12.38 2.80 -5.44
CA ASP A 123 -12.12 4.05 -4.75
C ASP A 123 -11.89 3.81 -3.27
N GLN A 124 -10.62 3.68 -2.91
CA GLN A 124 -10.20 3.34 -1.55
C GLN A 124 -9.74 4.55 -0.72
N GLY A 125 -9.80 5.76 -1.27
CA GLY A 125 -9.32 6.97 -0.62
C GLY A 125 -7.81 7.14 -0.69
N TYR A 126 -7.27 8.02 0.15
CA TYR A 126 -5.83 8.26 0.28
C TYR A 126 -5.20 7.40 1.37
N PHE A 127 -3.94 7.06 1.17
CA PHE A 127 -3.12 6.24 2.05
C PHE A 127 -1.82 6.95 2.39
N PHE A 128 -1.16 6.42 3.41
CA PHE A 128 0.20 6.77 3.81
C PHE A 128 1.13 5.61 3.44
N LEU A 129 2.16 5.91 2.67
CA LEU A 129 3.19 4.94 2.30
C LEU A 129 4.35 5.07 3.27
N LYS A 130 4.63 4.01 4.04
CA LYS A 130 5.72 3.99 5.01
C LYS A 130 6.84 3.07 4.53
N SER A 131 8.08 3.55 4.58
CA SER A 131 9.27 2.78 4.26
C SER A 131 9.76 2.02 5.49
N ASP A 132 10.10 0.75 5.33
CA ASP A 132 10.72 -0.04 6.40
C ASP A 132 12.17 0.40 6.65
N ALA A 133 12.87 0.88 5.63
CA ALA A 133 14.25 1.35 5.74
C ALA A 133 14.40 2.55 6.66
N SER A 134 13.58 3.58 6.47
CA SER A 134 13.62 4.81 7.30
C SER A 134 12.66 4.77 8.47
N ASN A 135 11.70 3.84 8.50
CA ASN A 135 10.56 3.82 9.41
C ASN A 135 9.73 5.12 9.36
N GLN A 136 9.79 5.85 8.24
CA GLN A 136 9.12 7.14 8.04
C GLN A 136 8.21 7.10 6.82
N TYR A 137 7.27 8.06 6.77
CA TYR A 137 6.32 8.17 5.66
C TYR A 137 6.95 8.89 4.46
N ALA A 138 6.62 8.37 3.28
CA ALA A 138 6.86 9.07 2.04
C ALA A 138 6.00 10.35 1.99
N LYS A 139 6.58 11.44 1.50
CA LYS A 139 5.89 12.71 1.30
C LYS A 139 6.34 13.42 0.03
N CYS A 140 5.48 14.26 -0.50
CA CYS A 140 5.83 15.24 -1.51
C CYS A 140 6.49 16.44 -0.81
N LYS A 141 7.78 16.67 -1.05
CA LYS A 141 8.68 17.46 -0.19
C LYS A 141 8.23 18.89 0.13
N ASN A 142 7.83 19.68 -0.87
CA ASN A 142 7.38 21.07 -0.71
C ASN A 142 6.16 21.40 -1.58
N GLY A 143 5.27 20.44 -1.77
CA GLY A 143 4.04 20.63 -2.53
C GLY A 143 4.29 21.02 -3.99
N SER A 144 3.90 22.23 -4.38
CA SER A 144 4.01 22.67 -5.77
C SER A 144 5.41 23.18 -6.18
N SER A 145 6.28 23.50 -5.23
CA SER A 145 7.60 24.08 -5.49
C SER A 145 8.72 23.05 -5.60
N ASP A 146 8.63 21.95 -4.85
CA ASP A 146 9.55 20.81 -4.92
C ASP A 146 8.73 19.52 -4.75
N THR A 147 8.43 18.88 -5.87
CA THR A 147 7.57 17.70 -5.93
C THR A 147 8.34 16.38 -5.75
N THR A 148 9.59 16.44 -5.30
CA THR A 148 10.40 15.25 -4.99
C THR A 148 9.74 14.42 -3.90
N ILE A 149 9.72 13.10 -4.06
CA ILE A 149 9.21 12.17 -3.06
C ILE A 149 10.35 11.74 -2.15
N VAL A 150 10.18 11.96 -0.86
CA VAL A 150 11.15 11.61 0.20
C VAL A 150 10.46 10.86 1.33
N ALA A 151 11.13 9.89 1.95
CA ALA A 151 10.59 9.11 3.08
C ALA A 151 11.23 9.60 4.40
N THR A 152 10.87 10.81 4.81
CA THR A 152 11.47 11.53 5.94
C THR A 152 10.44 12.14 6.89
N SER A 153 9.18 11.74 6.84
CA SER A 153 8.13 12.33 7.65
C SER A 153 7.64 11.37 8.75
N ASP A 154 7.47 11.91 9.94
CA ASP A 154 6.78 11.22 11.04
C ASP A 154 5.29 11.62 11.12
N ASN A 155 4.86 12.57 10.29
CA ASN A 155 3.50 13.07 10.26
C ASN A 155 2.60 12.30 9.30
N ARG A 156 1.29 12.40 9.51
CA ARG A 156 0.24 11.90 8.63
C ARG A 156 -0.71 13.04 8.27
N ASP A 157 -0.20 13.97 7.46
CA ASP A 157 -0.91 15.14 6.97
C ASP A 157 -1.07 15.10 5.43
N GLU A 158 -1.43 16.22 4.81
CA GLU A 158 -1.73 16.29 3.38
C GLU A 158 -0.54 15.94 2.46
N TRP A 159 0.68 16.14 2.93
CA TRP A 159 1.90 15.93 2.14
C TRP A 159 2.29 14.46 2.02
N GLU A 160 1.85 13.65 2.96
CA GLU A 160 2.10 12.22 3.06
C GLU A 160 0.98 11.37 2.42
N GLN A 161 -0.07 12.01 1.90
CA GLN A 161 -1.23 11.32 1.35
C GLN A 161 -1.08 11.02 -0.15
N PHE A 162 -1.24 9.75 -0.51
CA PHE A 162 -1.23 9.28 -1.88
C PHE A 162 -2.48 8.44 -2.17
N LYS A 163 -3.02 8.57 -3.38
CA LYS A 163 -4.13 7.75 -3.88
C LYS A 163 -3.62 6.78 -4.94
N ILE A 164 -4.05 5.53 -4.85
CA ILE A 164 -3.81 4.53 -5.89
C ILE A 164 -4.87 4.69 -6.97
N ILE A 165 -4.43 4.77 -8.20
CA ILE A 165 -5.26 4.74 -9.40
C ILE A 165 -4.94 3.45 -10.15
N LYS A 166 -5.95 2.62 -10.38
CA LYS A 166 -5.82 1.42 -11.20
C LYS A 166 -5.85 1.79 -12.67
N ASN A 167 -4.94 1.23 -13.44
CA ASN A 167 -4.88 1.39 -14.88
C ASN A 167 -5.54 0.18 -15.56
N ASP A 168 -6.02 0.36 -16.78
CA ASP A 168 -6.70 -0.69 -17.56
C ASP A 168 -5.78 -1.89 -17.88
N ASP A 169 -4.46 -1.70 -17.87
CA ASP A 169 -3.45 -2.73 -18.11
C ASP A 169 -3.04 -3.53 -16.86
N GLY A 170 -3.74 -3.33 -15.74
CA GLY A 170 -3.47 -4.01 -14.47
C GLY A 170 -2.36 -3.39 -13.61
N THR A 171 -1.70 -2.35 -14.12
CA THR A 171 -0.74 -1.56 -13.33
C THR A 171 -1.47 -0.57 -12.41
N VAL A 172 -0.72 0.09 -11.54
CA VAL A 172 -1.23 1.17 -10.69
C VAL A 172 -0.41 2.44 -10.89
N SER A 173 -1.02 3.57 -10.58
CA SER A 173 -0.36 4.87 -10.49
C SER A 173 -0.63 5.51 -9.15
N PHE A 174 0.31 6.29 -8.63
CA PHE A 174 0.17 6.97 -7.35
C PHE A 174 -0.04 8.46 -7.60
N LYS A 175 -1.08 9.03 -7.01
CA LYS A 175 -1.40 10.47 -7.11
C LYS A 175 -1.20 11.13 -5.75
N SER A 176 -0.35 12.15 -5.67
CA SER A 176 -0.16 12.95 -4.47
C SER A 176 -1.35 13.86 -4.22
N LEU A 177 -1.84 13.94 -2.98
CA LEU A 177 -2.91 14.85 -2.61
C LEU A 177 -2.49 16.30 -2.80
N VAL A 178 -1.34 16.70 -2.27
CA VAL A 178 -0.91 18.10 -2.21
C VAL A 178 -0.57 18.69 -3.57
N SER A 179 0.05 17.91 -4.47
CA SER A 179 0.37 18.38 -5.82
C SER A 179 -0.77 18.15 -6.83
N GLY A 180 -1.69 17.23 -6.52
CA GLY A 180 -2.72 16.76 -7.45
C GLY A 180 -2.18 16.02 -8.67
N LYS A 181 -0.88 15.67 -8.68
CA LYS A 181 -0.16 15.06 -9.79
C LYS A 181 0.28 13.64 -9.49
N TYR A 182 0.63 12.89 -10.54
CA TYR A 182 1.11 11.52 -10.43
C TYR A 182 2.59 11.45 -10.10
N ILE A 183 2.96 10.45 -9.29
CA ILE A 183 4.34 10.10 -9.06
C ILE A 183 4.91 9.55 -10.36
N CYS A 184 6.06 10.09 -10.77
CA CYS A 184 6.75 9.76 -12.00
C CYS A 184 8.20 9.39 -11.73
N MET A 185 8.67 8.34 -12.41
CA MET A 185 10.09 8.03 -12.56
C MET A 185 10.60 8.64 -13.87
N VAL A 186 11.40 9.68 -13.78
CA VAL A 186 11.87 10.46 -14.96
C VAL A 186 13.02 9.76 -15.68
N SER A 187 13.97 9.19 -14.94
CA SER A 187 15.12 8.47 -15.50
C SER A 187 15.75 7.56 -14.44
N GLU A 188 16.55 6.60 -14.87
CA GLU A 188 17.31 5.72 -13.98
C GLU A 188 18.23 6.54 -13.05
N GLY A 189 18.19 6.24 -11.76
CA GLY A 189 18.94 6.94 -10.72
C GLY A 189 18.40 8.33 -10.34
N ALA A 190 17.37 8.82 -11.03
CA ALA A 190 16.68 10.04 -10.64
C ALA A 190 15.70 9.78 -9.50
N TYR A 191 15.42 10.85 -8.77
CA TYR A 191 14.40 10.84 -7.71
C TYR A 191 12.99 10.80 -8.30
N LEU A 192 12.10 10.10 -7.63
CA LEU A 192 10.69 10.15 -7.96
C LEU A 192 10.13 11.55 -7.67
N THR A 193 9.29 12.03 -8.56
CA THR A 193 8.63 13.34 -8.41
C THR A 193 7.12 13.19 -8.65
N ALA A 194 6.30 13.97 -7.98
CA ALA A 194 4.87 14.08 -8.27
C ALA A 194 4.62 15.27 -9.22
N SER A 195 4.99 15.13 -10.51
CA SER A 195 5.13 16.25 -11.44
C SER A 195 4.20 16.19 -12.66
N THR A 196 3.64 15.04 -13.02
CA THR A 196 2.85 14.85 -14.24
C THR A 196 1.35 14.83 -13.98
N SER A 197 0.57 15.30 -14.96
CA SER A 197 -0.90 15.27 -14.92
C SER A 197 -1.50 14.14 -15.78
N ALA A 198 -0.67 13.41 -16.51
CA ALA A 198 -1.05 12.27 -17.35
C ALA A 198 -0.28 11.01 -16.93
N ILE A 199 -0.82 9.84 -17.26
CA ILE A 199 -0.24 8.55 -16.95
C ILE A 199 0.38 7.98 -18.22
N TYR A 200 1.71 7.83 -18.21
CA TYR A 200 2.51 7.12 -19.20
C TYR A 200 3.29 5.99 -18.50
N ASN A 201 4.30 5.42 -19.12
CA ASN A 201 5.07 4.34 -18.49
C ASN A 201 5.84 4.79 -17.24
N GLY A 202 6.24 6.06 -17.15
CA GLY A 202 6.94 6.61 -15.98
C GLY A 202 6.07 6.68 -14.71
N GLU A 203 4.76 6.74 -14.87
CA GLU A 203 3.78 6.83 -13.80
C GLU A 203 3.15 5.48 -13.44
N LYS A 204 3.55 4.39 -14.13
CA LYS A 204 2.99 3.06 -13.92
C LYS A 204 3.90 2.19 -13.07
N PHE A 205 3.27 1.50 -12.13
CA PHE A 205 3.94 0.63 -11.16
C PHE A 205 3.17 -0.67 -10.99
N VAL A 206 3.86 -1.69 -10.49
CA VAL A 206 3.27 -2.91 -9.97
C VAL A 206 3.58 -2.99 -8.48
N ILE A 207 2.58 -3.30 -7.67
CA ILE A 207 2.76 -3.56 -6.24
C ILE A 207 2.88 -5.06 -6.07
N GLU A 208 3.99 -5.52 -5.50
CA GLU A 208 4.35 -6.93 -5.41
C GLU A 208 4.60 -7.34 -3.97
N ARG A 209 4.09 -8.52 -3.56
CA ARG A 209 4.37 -9.13 -2.26
C ARG A 209 5.29 -10.34 -2.44
N TYR A 210 6.07 -10.63 -1.40
CA TYR A 210 7.03 -11.73 -1.39
C TYR A 210 6.47 -13.02 -0.79
N ALA A 211 5.31 -12.99 -0.12
CA ALA A 211 4.69 -14.14 0.50
C ALA A 211 3.17 -14.14 0.32
N GLU A 212 2.58 -15.33 0.24
CA GLU A 212 1.12 -15.50 0.16
C GLU A 212 0.41 -15.15 1.46
N ASP A 213 1.08 -15.31 2.62
CA ASP A 213 0.50 -15.03 3.94
C ASP A 213 0.26 -13.53 4.12
N THR A 214 -0.99 -13.13 3.84
CA THR A 214 -1.47 -11.76 4.00
C THR A 214 -1.73 -11.38 5.45
N SER A 215 -1.75 -12.36 6.37
CA SER A 215 -2.25 -12.14 7.74
C SER A 215 -1.20 -11.57 8.67
N LYS A 216 0.09 -11.82 8.42
CA LYS A 216 1.18 -11.46 9.33
C LYS A 216 2.08 -10.35 8.82
N ASN A 217 2.19 -10.17 7.50
CA ASN A 217 3.14 -9.23 6.94
C ASN A 217 2.53 -8.52 5.71
N LYS A 218 1.87 -7.38 5.94
CA LYS A 218 1.28 -6.56 4.88
C LYS A 218 2.34 -5.70 4.15
N GLN A 219 3.56 -6.20 4.06
CA GLN A 219 4.67 -5.57 3.36
C GLN A 219 4.64 -5.88 1.88
N PHE A 220 5.13 -4.95 1.07
CA PHE A 220 5.21 -5.09 -0.36
C PHE A 220 6.37 -4.28 -0.93
N ALA A 221 6.74 -4.59 -2.16
CA ALA A 221 7.62 -3.76 -2.98
C ALA A 221 6.83 -3.10 -4.11
N ILE A 222 7.39 -2.04 -4.65
CA ILE A 222 6.81 -1.30 -5.77
C ILE A 222 7.80 -1.31 -6.92
N ARG A 223 7.41 -1.94 -8.04
CA ARG A 223 8.25 -2.01 -9.24
C ARG A 223 7.78 -1.02 -10.31
N SER A 224 8.69 -0.21 -10.83
CA SER A 224 8.42 0.69 -11.93
C SER A 224 8.32 -0.05 -13.27
N ILE A 225 7.31 0.26 -14.06
CA ILE A 225 7.18 -0.29 -15.42
C ILE A 225 8.20 0.33 -16.38
N ALA A 226 8.60 1.57 -16.14
CA ALA A 226 9.50 2.28 -17.05
C ALA A 226 10.90 1.66 -17.16
N ASN A 227 11.42 1.04 -16.08
CA ASN A 227 12.75 0.41 -16.09
C ASN A 227 12.78 -0.98 -15.46
N GLY A 228 11.66 -1.52 -14.99
CA GLY A 228 11.57 -2.83 -14.36
C GLY A 228 12.21 -2.93 -12.97
N LYS A 229 12.67 -1.82 -12.38
CA LYS A 229 13.38 -1.81 -11.09
C LYS A 229 12.43 -1.45 -9.94
N TYR A 230 12.82 -1.85 -8.73
CA TYR A 230 12.06 -1.59 -7.51
C TYR A 230 12.40 -0.23 -6.91
N LEU A 231 11.38 0.41 -6.35
CA LEU A 231 11.57 1.59 -5.52
C LEU A 231 12.37 1.20 -4.28
N CYS A 232 13.36 2.00 -3.94
CA CYS A 232 14.13 1.84 -2.71
C CYS A 232 14.30 3.17 -1.98
N VAL A 233 14.46 3.09 -0.66
CA VAL A 233 14.78 4.21 0.22
C VAL A 233 16.16 3.97 0.83
N ASP A 234 17.13 4.81 0.47
CA ASP A 234 18.45 4.80 1.12
C ASP A 234 18.39 5.75 2.34
N PRO A 235 18.40 5.22 3.58
CA PRO A 235 18.35 6.04 4.78
C PRO A 235 19.70 6.67 5.14
N SER A 236 20.80 6.33 4.44
CA SER A 236 22.15 6.78 4.78
C SER A 236 22.45 8.22 4.34
N GLY A 237 21.60 8.82 3.51
CA GLY A 237 21.71 10.21 3.07
C GLY A 237 20.79 11.16 3.83
N ASP A 238 21.07 12.47 3.74
CA ASP A 238 20.20 13.54 4.29
C ASP A 238 18.77 13.54 3.70
N LYS A 239 18.50 12.66 2.75
CA LYS A 239 17.23 12.49 2.06
C LYS A 239 17.02 10.99 1.84
N ALA A 240 16.10 10.40 2.57
CA ALA A 240 15.58 9.09 2.19
C ALA A 240 14.81 9.26 0.88
N VAL A 241 15.53 9.20 -0.22
CA VAL A 241 14.98 9.46 -1.54
C VAL A 241 14.55 8.14 -2.16
N LEU A 242 13.38 8.12 -2.75
CA LEU A 242 12.97 6.99 -3.55
C LEU A 242 13.75 6.99 -4.87
N SER A 243 14.63 6.04 -5.00
CA SER A 243 15.32 5.69 -6.24
C SER A 243 14.89 4.29 -6.69
N THR A 244 15.54 3.75 -7.70
CA THR A 244 15.24 2.40 -8.19
C THR A 244 16.43 1.47 -8.02
N SER A 245 16.23 0.34 -7.33
CA SER A 245 17.18 -0.75 -7.14
C SER A 245 16.82 -1.96 -8.03
N THR A 246 17.79 -2.85 -8.26
CA THR A 246 17.58 -4.08 -9.05
C THR A 246 17.21 -5.29 -8.20
N THR A 247 17.45 -5.24 -6.89
CA THR A 247 17.28 -6.40 -6.00
C THR A 247 16.08 -6.23 -5.10
N ILE A 248 15.23 -7.26 -5.07
CA ILE A 248 14.19 -7.42 -4.06
C ILE A 248 14.80 -8.18 -2.89
N GLY A 249 14.52 -7.78 -1.68
CA GLY A 249 14.85 -8.59 -0.52
C GLY A 249 15.51 -7.87 0.63
N GLY A 250 15.63 -6.53 0.56
CA GLY A 250 16.14 -5.71 1.66
C GLY A 250 15.07 -4.81 2.26
N LEU A 251 15.35 -4.25 3.42
CA LEU A 251 14.51 -3.24 4.06
C LEU A 251 14.33 -1.98 3.19
N TRP A 252 15.27 -1.74 2.28
CA TRP A 252 15.27 -0.52 1.45
C TRP A 252 14.18 -0.52 0.38
N GLU A 253 13.78 -1.69 -0.10
CA GLU A 253 12.75 -1.89 -1.12
C GLU A 253 11.37 -2.22 -0.53
N THR A 254 11.29 -2.31 0.80
CA THR A 254 10.08 -2.78 1.48
C THR A 254 9.28 -1.62 2.05
N PHE A 255 7.99 -1.65 1.79
CA PHE A 255 7.01 -0.65 2.20
C PHE A 255 5.77 -1.32 2.79
N HIS A 256 5.02 -0.54 3.58
CA HIS A 256 3.63 -0.85 3.90
C HIS A 256 2.75 0.38 3.74
N MET A 257 1.47 0.14 3.47
CA MET A 257 0.45 1.18 3.42
C MET A 257 -0.36 1.21 4.69
N GLU A 258 -0.59 2.41 5.17
CA GLU A 258 -1.40 2.64 6.35
C GLU A 258 -2.64 3.48 6.02
N THR A 259 -3.73 3.17 6.71
CA THR A 259 -4.89 4.05 6.83
C THR A 259 -4.56 5.24 7.75
N VAL A 260 -5.44 6.23 7.79
CA VAL A 260 -5.25 7.38 8.69
C VAL A 260 -5.21 7.00 10.18
N ASN A 261 -5.85 5.91 10.57
CA ASN A 261 -5.81 5.38 11.93
C ASN A 261 -4.66 4.39 12.20
N GLY A 262 -3.73 4.23 11.23
CA GLY A 262 -2.50 3.45 11.42
C GLY A 262 -2.67 1.96 11.17
N GLU A 263 -3.77 1.51 10.57
CA GLU A 263 -3.94 0.12 10.17
C GLU A 263 -3.19 -0.18 8.88
N TRP A 264 -2.43 -1.25 8.87
CA TRP A 264 -1.76 -1.73 7.67
C TRP A 264 -2.75 -2.43 6.75
N ILE A 265 -2.71 -2.07 5.49
CA ILE A 265 -3.54 -2.65 4.45
C ILE A 265 -2.69 -3.20 3.32
N VAL A 266 -3.22 -4.22 2.64
CA VAL A 266 -2.69 -4.67 1.35
C VAL A 266 -3.45 -3.91 0.27
N PRO A 267 -2.76 -3.12 -0.56
CA PRO A 267 -3.42 -2.41 -1.65
C PRO A 267 -4.09 -3.37 -2.62
N ASP A 268 -5.29 -3.00 -3.07
CA ASP A 268 -5.95 -3.78 -4.12
C ASP A 268 -5.17 -3.65 -5.45
N GLY A 269 -5.01 -4.77 -6.15
CA GLY A 269 -4.12 -4.88 -7.33
C GLY A 269 -2.70 -5.31 -6.98
N THR A 270 -2.38 -5.60 -5.70
CA THR A 270 -1.12 -6.22 -5.31
C THR A 270 -1.05 -7.64 -5.88
N VAL A 271 0.05 -7.95 -6.53
CA VAL A 271 0.36 -9.27 -7.08
C VAL A 271 1.49 -9.92 -6.29
N LEU A 272 1.65 -11.23 -6.42
CA LEU A 272 2.87 -11.88 -5.93
C LEU A 272 4.02 -11.56 -6.88
N ALA A 273 5.17 -11.21 -6.33
CA ALA A 273 6.37 -10.94 -7.12
C ALA A 273 6.79 -12.20 -7.88
N ASP A 274 7.32 -12.02 -9.09
CA ASP A 274 7.87 -13.15 -9.85
C ASP A 274 8.99 -13.85 -9.07
N SER A 275 9.76 -13.10 -8.31
CA SER A 275 10.80 -13.64 -7.39
C SER A 275 10.22 -14.39 -6.17
N ALA A 276 8.93 -14.22 -5.84
CA ALA A 276 8.27 -15.02 -4.82
C ALA A 276 7.96 -16.45 -5.30
N TYR A 277 8.05 -16.67 -6.61
CA TYR A 277 7.84 -17.99 -7.21
C TYR A 277 9.16 -18.60 -7.66
N ARG A 278 9.32 -19.89 -7.44
CA ARG A 278 10.28 -20.69 -8.18
C ARG A 278 9.66 -21.04 -9.53
N ASP A 279 10.33 -20.71 -10.62
CA ASP A 279 9.89 -21.15 -11.94
C ASP A 279 10.10 -22.67 -12.07
N ALA A 280 9.00 -23.42 -12.21
CA ALA A 280 9.05 -24.88 -12.35
C ALA A 280 9.84 -25.36 -13.59
N PHE A 281 10.10 -24.48 -14.57
CA PHE A 281 10.86 -24.77 -15.80
C PHE A 281 12.31 -24.31 -15.75
N SER A 282 12.73 -23.73 -14.63
CA SER A 282 14.12 -23.43 -14.32
C SER A 282 14.69 -24.47 -13.35
N LYS A 283 16.02 -24.51 -13.20
CA LYS A 283 16.67 -25.35 -12.20
C LYS A 283 16.29 -24.87 -10.81
N ILE A 284 15.77 -25.75 -9.98
CA ILE A 284 15.54 -25.56 -8.55
C ILE A 284 16.61 -26.35 -7.82
N GLU A 285 17.46 -25.67 -7.05
CA GLU A 285 18.51 -26.34 -6.28
C GLU A 285 17.89 -27.11 -5.10
N ALA A 286 18.36 -28.32 -4.86
CA ALA A 286 17.80 -29.18 -3.82
C ALA A 286 17.95 -28.57 -2.42
N GLU A 287 19.05 -27.92 -2.15
CA GLU A 287 19.34 -27.24 -0.88
C GLU A 287 18.51 -25.97 -0.65
N SER A 288 17.84 -25.48 -1.69
CA SER A 288 16.92 -24.32 -1.59
C SER A 288 15.54 -24.68 -1.02
N THR A 289 15.41 -25.86 -0.39
CA THR A 289 14.17 -26.32 0.24
C THR A 289 13.67 -25.36 1.33
N ASP A 290 12.35 -25.19 1.44
CA ASP A 290 11.74 -24.37 2.49
C ASP A 290 11.53 -25.13 3.78
N ASP A 291 11.37 -26.45 3.68
CA ASP A 291 11.20 -27.33 4.83
C ASP A 291 11.58 -28.76 4.46
N PHE A 292 12.03 -29.56 5.44
CA PHE A 292 12.38 -30.96 5.22
C PHE A 292 12.27 -31.76 6.51
N ASN A 293 12.16 -33.05 6.38
CA ASN A 293 12.16 -33.99 7.49
C ASN A 293 13.14 -35.11 7.25
N GLY A 294 14.09 -35.30 8.17
CA GLY A 294 15.03 -36.41 8.23
C GLY A 294 16.28 -36.25 7.37
N THR A 295 16.19 -35.70 6.18
CA THR A 295 17.34 -35.44 5.30
C THR A 295 18.24 -34.32 5.87
N ILE A 296 19.49 -34.25 5.41
CA ILE A 296 20.44 -33.19 5.81
C ILE A 296 20.67 -32.25 4.63
N ASN A 297 20.51 -30.96 4.88
CA ASN A 297 20.88 -29.91 3.94
C ASN A 297 22.36 -29.53 4.14
N TYR A 298 23.20 -29.82 3.12
CA TYR A 298 24.63 -29.55 3.11
C TYR A 298 25.02 -28.28 2.37
N ASP A 299 24.09 -27.33 2.20
CA ASP A 299 24.26 -26.05 1.48
C ASP A 299 24.55 -26.17 -0.04
N THR A 300 24.83 -27.34 -0.54
CA THR A 300 25.09 -27.63 -1.96
C THR A 300 24.31 -28.82 -2.49
N TYR A 301 23.70 -29.60 -1.61
CA TYR A 301 22.84 -30.74 -1.92
C TYR A 301 22.06 -31.20 -0.69
N LEU A 302 20.97 -31.94 -0.90
CA LEU A 302 20.33 -32.73 0.17
C LEU A 302 20.92 -34.14 0.18
N GLY A 303 21.28 -34.59 1.35
CA GLY A 303 21.91 -35.90 1.50
C GLY A 303 21.51 -36.62 2.77
N ASN A 304 22.03 -37.84 2.95
CA ASN A 304 21.68 -38.74 4.02
C ASN A 304 20.17 -39.00 4.11
N THR A 305 19.53 -39.17 2.94
CA THR A 305 18.08 -39.37 2.84
C THR A 305 17.71 -40.85 3.02
N ASN A 306 16.69 -41.09 3.85
CA ASN A 306 16.17 -42.43 4.18
C ASN A 306 14.70 -42.54 3.74
N ASP A 307 14.14 -43.75 3.91
CA ASP A 307 12.72 -43.98 3.61
C ASP A 307 11.79 -43.13 4.48
N GLY A 308 10.79 -42.53 3.86
CA GLY A 308 9.79 -41.67 4.49
C GLY A 308 10.25 -40.22 4.74
N GLU A 309 11.48 -39.86 4.39
CA GLU A 309 11.96 -38.50 4.47
C GLU A 309 11.52 -37.68 3.29
N TRP A 310 11.38 -36.37 3.49
CA TRP A 310 10.89 -35.46 2.45
C TRP A 310 11.55 -34.06 2.51
N ALA A 311 11.50 -33.38 1.36
CA ALA A 311 11.82 -31.95 1.24
C ALA A 311 10.67 -31.23 0.54
N ARG A 312 10.34 -30.03 1.01
CA ARG A 312 9.27 -29.18 0.48
C ARG A 312 9.82 -27.92 -0.16
N TYR A 313 9.28 -27.59 -1.30
CA TYR A 313 9.58 -26.38 -2.06
C TYR A 313 8.29 -25.61 -2.25
N ASP A 314 8.15 -24.46 -1.58
CA ASP A 314 6.95 -23.63 -1.64
C ASP A 314 6.96 -22.74 -2.88
N SER A 315 5.78 -22.26 -3.26
CA SER A 315 5.58 -21.28 -4.32
C SER A 315 6.19 -21.65 -5.69
N VAL A 316 6.16 -22.94 -6.06
CA VAL A 316 6.60 -23.38 -7.39
C VAL A 316 5.52 -23.09 -8.43
N ARG A 317 5.82 -22.20 -9.39
CA ARG A 317 4.88 -21.75 -10.43
C ARG A 317 5.06 -22.49 -11.75
N PHE A 318 3.98 -23.13 -12.22
CA PHE A 318 3.90 -23.79 -13.51
C PHE A 318 3.22 -22.85 -14.52
N THR A 319 4.00 -22.16 -15.35
CA THR A 319 3.48 -21.24 -16.39
C THR A 319 2.91 -21.98 -17.61
N LYS A 320 3.16 -23.27 -17.72
CA LYS A 320 2.64 -24.18 -18.77
C LYS A 320 2.55 -25.60 -18.21
N THR A 321 1.92 -26.51 -18.94
CA THR A 321 1.82 -27.91 -18.53
C THR A 321 3.20 -28.56 -18.48
N ALA A 322 3.61 -29.08 -17.33
CA ALA A 322 4.79 -29.92 -17.18
C ALA A 322 4.46 -31.37 -17.57
N LYS A 323 5.35 -32.01 -18.28
CA LYS A 323 5.22 -33.44 -18.72
C LYS A 323 6.28 -34.34 -18.08
N SER A 324 7.36 -33.76 -17.58
CA SER A 324 8.48 -34.52 -17.00
C SER A 324 9.22 -33.66 -15.99
N ILE A 325 9.90 -34.31 -15.07
CA ILE A 325 10.86 -33.72 -14.16
C ILE A 325 12.23 -34.33 -14.45
N ILE A 326 13.28 -33.52 -14.39
CA ILE A 326 14.67 -33.95 -14.47
C ILE A 326 15.27 -33.76 -13.07
N MET A 327 15.89 -34.80 -12.53
CA MET A 327 16.50 -34.79 -11.22
C MET A 327 17.97 -35.24 -11.33
N ASN A 328 18.87 -34.45 -10.75
CA ASN A 328 20.24 -34.84 -10.51
C ASN A 328 20.33 -35.53 -9.15
N TYR A 329 20.85 -36.74 -9.10
CA TYR A 329 21.03 -37.49 -7.88
C TYR A 329 22.29 -38.33 -7.92
N SER A 330 22.79 -38.71 -6.72
CA SER A 330 23.86 -39.67 -6.57
C SER A 330 23.44 -40.73 -5.56
N VAL A 331 23.67 -42.00 -5.90
CA VAL A 331 23.43 -43.15 -5.00
C VAL A 331 24.70 -44.00 -4.94
N ARG A 332 25.23 -44.21 -3.73
CA ARG A 332 26.42 -45.01 -3.47
C ARG A 332 26.04 -46.39 -2.97
N GLY A 333 26.70 -47.42 -3.53
CA GLY A 333 26.59 -48.81 -3.08
C GLY A 333 25.38 -49.55 -3.68
N LYS A 334 25.32 -50.85 -3.50
CA LYS A 334 24.25 -51.71 -3.99
C LYS A 334 22.95 -51.47 -3.22
N VAL A 335 22.30 -50.37 -3.55
CA VAL A 335 20.98 -50.07 -2.98
C VAL A 335 19.92 -50.79 -3.79
N ALA A 336 19.22 -51.67 -3.12
CA ALA A 336 18.00 -52.21 -3.70
C ALA A 336 16.92 -51.12 -3.72
N THR A 337 16.55 -50.63 -4.90
CA THR A 337 15.30 -49.96 -5.19
C THR A 337 14.93 -48.77 -4.28
N GLY A 338 15.70 -47.66 -4.31
CA GLY A 338 15.23 -46.38 -3.82
C GLY A 338 14.22 -45.75 -4.80
N LYS A 339 13.24 -45.03 -4.28
CA LYS A 339 12.24 -44.29 -5.07
C LYS A 339 12.08 -42.89 -4.52
N VAL A 340 12.03 -41.91 -5.41
CA VAL A 340 11.60 -40.55 -5.09
C VAL A 340 10.21 -40.33 -5.70
N SER A 341 9.26 -39.91 -4.88
CA SER A 341 7.91 -39.57 -5.31
C SER A 341 7.68 -38.08 -5.21
N LEU A 342 7.11 -37.48 -6.25
CA LEU A 342 6.77 -36.04 -6.31
C LEU A 342 5.29 -35.86 -6.00
N TYR A 343 5.00 -34.99 -5.07
CA TYR A 343 3.64 -34.61 -4.65
C TYR A 343 3.39 -33.14 -4.90
N LEU A 344 2.13 -32.74 -5.12
CA LEU A 344 1.69 -31.37 -5.12
C LEU A 344 0.80 -31.11 -3.91
N ASP A 345 1.06 -30.02 -3.23
CA ASP A 345 0.32 -29.45 -2.09
C ASP A 345 0.34 -30.31 -0.81
N SER A 346 0.25 -31.64 -0.88
CA SER A 346 0.22 -32.53 0.29
C SER A 346 0.78 -33.90 -0.01
N LEU A 347 1.47 -34.51 0.98
CA LEU A 347 1.94 -35.90 0.94
C LEU A 347 0.78 -36.93 0.97
N ASP A 348 -0.43 -36.51 1.37
CA ASP A 348 -1.62 -37.37 1.40
C ASP A 348 -2.30 -37.51 0.02
N THR A 349 -1.77 -36.85 -1.01
CA THR A 349 -2.30 -36.93 -2.38
C THR A 349 -1.63 -38.07 -3.16
N THR A 350 -2.14 -38.34 -4.36
CA THR A 350 -1.47 -39.24 -5.30
C THR A 350 -0.23 -38.53 -5.87
N PRO A 351 0.95 -39.21 -5.90
CA PRO A 351 2.13 -38.62 -6.49
C PRO A 351 1.91 -38.31 -7.97
N VAL A 352 2.36 -37.13 -8.40
CA VAL A 352 2.29 -36.68 -9.80
C VAL A 352 3.45 -37.21 -10.66
N GLY A 353 4.49 -37.75 -10.00
CA GLY A 353 5.63 -38.38 -10.65
C GLY A 353 6.42 -39.27 -9.69
N GLU A 354 7.04 -40.28 -10.24
CA GLU A 354 7.91 -41.19 -9.48
C GLU A 354 9.19 -41.46 -10.27
N LEU A 355 10.33 -41.50 -9.57
CA LEU A 355 11.64 -41.83 -10.11
C LEU A 355 12.23 -42.97 -9.30
N TYR A 356 12.52 -44.08 -9.95
CA TYR A 356 13.28 -45.18 -9.33
C TYR A 356 14.78 -44.88 -9.44
N LEU A 357 15.46 -44.89 -8.30
CA LEU A 357 16.87 -44.59 -8.22
C LEU A 357 17.69 -45.85 -8.60
N THR A 358 18.75 -45.62 -9.35
CA THR A 358 19.74 -46.63 -9.71
C THR A 358 21.11 -46.18 -9.19
N GLU A 359 21.97 -47.16 -8.93
CA GLU A 359 23.35 -46.90 -8.52
C GLU A 359 24.05 -46.00 -9.58
N THR A 360 24.73 -44.93 -9.13
CA THR A 360 25.41 -43.99 -10.01
C THR A 360 26.92 -44.20 -10.09
N ALA A 361 27.56 -44.74 -9.02
CA ALA A 361 28.97 -45.15 -8.97
C ALA A 361 29.26 -46.04 -7.74
N GLU A 362 30.20 -46.97 -7.88
CA GLU A 362 30.54 -47.87 -6.77
C GLU A 362 31.22 -47.16 -5.60
N ASP A 363 31.98 -46.09 -5.78
CA ASP A 363 32.81 -45.45 -4.75
C ASP A 363 32.86 -43.92 -4.74
N SER A 364 31.96 -43.21 -5.44
CA SER A 364 31.93 -41.72 -5.45
C SER A 364 30.52 -41.16 -5.27
N TRP A 365 30.47 -40.02 -4.59
CA TRP A 365 29.24 -39.18 -4.47
C TRP A 365 29.14 -38.17 -5.58
#